data_495032f480ce9537b07adde7982dd226
#
_entry.id   495032f480ce9537b07adde7982dd226
#
_cell.length_a   1.000
_cell.length_b   1.000
_cell.length_c   1.000
_cell.angle_alpha   90.00
_cell.angle_beta   90.00
_cell.angle_gamma   90.00
#
_symmetry.space_group_name_H-M   'P 1'
#
loop_
_entity.id
_entity.type
_entity.pdbx_description
1 polymer ?
#
loop_
_entity_poly.entity_id
_entity_poly.type
_entity_poly.pdbx_seq_one_letter_code
_entity_poly.pdbx_strand_id
1 'polypeptide(L)'
;MPSFKPLAIALLGTVSLASAQAATPARTAPSPEPGVDARQDASLKLEQNWLDRLDTRIPSSLAAYIVLNDHPMGSQIRLHEGTAQMPSAMSASVMAAATASVKGMDVSGYQGNVAWSAAYANGARFAYVKATEGTSYTNPYFAQQYNGSYNVGMIRGSYHFALPGNSSGSAQADWFVNHGGGWSADGKTLPGAVDLEYNPYGATCYGLSKSSMAAWITAFSNRYRTRTGRYPAIYTSTSWWTQCVGTSGNYSATSPLWVARYSTAVGTLPYAWTFHTFWQFADSGVFPGDQNLFNGAYTRLQALAKG
;
A
#
# COMPACT_ATOMS: atom_id res chain seq x y z
N MET A 1 -10.73 -10.12 -72.89
CA MET A 1 -10.84 -9.48 -74.23
C MET A 1 -12.26 -8.93 -74.36
N PRO A 2 -12.44 -7.86 -75.04
CA PRO A 2 -12.07 -6.46 -74.76
C PRO A 2 -13.40 -5.64 -74.61
N SER A 3 -13.49 -4.40 -74.35
CA SER A 3 -13.06 -3.26 -75.12
C SER A 3 -13.48 -1.96 -74.43
N PHE A 4 -12.67 -1.11 -74.34
CA PHE A 4 -12.50 0.32 -74.47
C PHE A 4 -13.61 1.26 -75.03
N LYS A 5 -13.80 2.41 -74.32
CA LYS A 5 -13.75 3.81 -74.73
C LYS A 5 -15.08 4.51 -75.18
N PRO A 6 -15.11 5.86 -75.30
CA PRO A 6 -14.55 6.93 -74.46
C PRO A 6 -15.53 8.16 -74.28
N LEU A 7 -15.09 9.11 -73.43
CA LEU A 7 -15.07 10.57 -73.56
C LEU A 7 -16.35 11.39 -74.03
N ALA A 8 -16.71 12.30 -73.21
CA ALA A 8 -17.18 13.64 -73.68
C ALA A 8 -16.91 14.72 -72.65
N ILE A 9 -16.14 15.69 -73.00
CA ILE A 9 -15.85 16.99 -72.37
C ILE A 9 -16.98 17.96 -72.72
N ALA A 10 -17.48 18.72 -71.72
CA ALA A 10 -18.16 19.99 -71.97
C ALA A 10 -17.71 21.01 -70.93
N LEU A 11 -17.04 22.02 -71.38
CA LEU A 11 -16.76 23.30 -70.75
C LEU A 11 -18.03 24.13 -70.61
N LEU A 12 -18.10 24.95 -69.62
CA LEU A 12 -18.48 26.39 -69.59
C LEU A 12 -19.26 26.76 -68.30
N GLY A 13 -18.79 27.82 -67.65
CA GLY A 13 -19.63 28.69 -66.84
C GLY A 13 -19.01 29.11 -65.50
N THR A 14 -18.09 30.11 -65.56
CA THR A 14 -17.66 30.88 -64.42
C THR A 14 -18.77 31.76 -63.89
N VAL A 15 -19.22 31.51 -62.66
CA VAL A 15 -20.00 32.52 -61.89
C VAL A 15 -19.24 32.76 -60.61
N SER A 16 -18.67 33.95 -60.49
CA SER A 16 -18.00 34.46 -59.31
C SER A 16 -19.08 34.89 -58.32
N LEU A 17 -19.25 34.17 -57.25
CA LEU A 17 -19.98 34.58 -56.07
C LEU A 17 -18.99 34.87 -54.94
N ALA A 18 -18.82 36.14 -54.64
CA ALA A 18 -18.09 36.59 -53.46
C ALA A 18 -18.86 36.15 -52.20
N SER A 19 -18.34 35.14 -51.48
CA SER A 19 -18.83 34.76 -50.18
C SER A 19 -18.11 35.59 -49.12
N ALA A 20 -18.85 36.42 -48.41
CA ALA A 20 -18.39 37.08 -47.21
C ALA A 20 -18.01 36.01 -46.16
N GLN A 21 -16.72 35.91 -45.84
CA GLN A 21 -16.24 35.11 -44.72
C GLN A 21 -16.63 35.81 -43.42
N ALA A 22 -17.60 35.26 -42.70
CA ALA A 22 -17.85 35.58 -41.32
C ALA A 22 -16.61 35.16 -40.49
N ALA A 23 -15.98 36.12 -39.82
CA ALA A 23 -14.87 35.86 -38.89
C ALA A 23 -15.36 34.98 -37.74
N THR A 24 -14.82 33.77 -37.65
CA THR A 24 -15.00 32.90 -36.51
C THR A 24 -14.31 33.56 -35.30
N PRO A 25 -14.98 33.73 -34.14
CA PRO A 25 -14.33 34.25 -32.97
C PRO A 25 -13.20 33.30 -32.55
N ALA A 26 -12.03 33.86 -32.32
CA ALA A 26 -10.86 33.13 -31.78
C ALA A 26 -11.25 32.44 -30.50
N ARG A 27 -11.20 31.11 -30.50
CA ARG A 27 -11.35 30.29 -29.32
C ARG A 27 -10.15 30.58 -28.43
N THR A 28 -10.32 31.34 -27.34
CA THR A 28 -9.33 31.47 -26.29
C THR A 28 -9.05 30.08 -25.74
N ALA A 29 -7.80 29.68 -25.80
CA ALA A 29 -7.33 28.44 -25.13
C ALA A 29 -7.70 28.53 -23.66
N PRO A 30 -8.22 27.46 -23.04
CA PRO A 30 -8.46 27.46 -21.61
C PRO A 30 -7.13 27.67 -20.89
N SER A 31 -7.13 28.61 -19.94
CA SER A 31 -5.98 28.77 -19.02
C SER A 31 -5.65 27.44 -18.37
N PRO A 32 -4.38 27.07 -18.23
CA PRO A 32 -4.01 25.83 -17.55
C PRO A 32 -4.59 25.88 -16.14
N GLU A 33 -5.26 24.80 -15.76
CA GLU A 33 -5.77 24.61 -14.40
C GLU A 33 -4.63 24.68 -13.39
N PRO A 34 -4.72 25.47 -12.30
CA PRO A 34 -3.61 25.64 -11.34
C PRO A 34 -3.36 24.41 -10.46
N GLY A 35 -3.78 23.24 -10.87
CA GLY A 35 -3.67 22.00 -10.09
C GLY A 35 -2.62 21.00 -10.57
N VAL A 36 -2.10 21.14 -11.78
CA VAL A 36 -1.20 20.12 -12.36
C VAL A 36 0.24 20.29 -11.83
N ASP A 37 0.73 21.53 -11.78
CA ASP A 37 2.09 21.80 -11.30
C ASP A 37 2.27 21.52 -9.80
N ALA A 38 1.27 21.84 -8.97
CA ALA A 38 1.31 21.58 -7.54
C ALA A 38 1.28 20.07 -7.21
N ARG A 39 0.59 19.26 -8.01
CA ARG A 39 0.55 17.79 -7.84
C ARG A 39 1.84 17.13 -8.32
N GLN A 40 2.43 17.61 -9.43
CA GLN A 40 3.73 17.14 -9.89
C GLN A 40 4.85 17.51 -8.91
N ASP A 41 4.84 18.71 -8.37
CA ASP A 41 5.84 19.15 -7.38
C ASP A 41 5.71 18.38 -6.05
N ALA A 42 4.50 18.06 -5.63
CA ALA A 42 4.24 17.17 -4.48
C ALA A 42 4.72 15.74 -4.74
N SER A 43 4.48 15.20 -5.93
CA SER A 43 4.95 13.87 -6.34
C SER A 43 6.47 13.80 -6.37
N LEU A 44 7.15 14.79 -6.95
CA LEU A 44 8.61 14.86 -6.99
C LEU A 44 9.24 15.00 -5.60
N LYS A 45 8.63 15.77 -4.70
CA LYS A 45 9.08 15.90 -3.30
C LYS A 45 8.89 14.62 -2.51
N LEU A 46 7.91 13.80 -2.89
CA LEU A 46 7.64 12.52 -2.26
C LEU A 46 8.60 11.44 -2.74
N GLU A 47 8.89 11.38 -4.04
CA GLU A 47 9.94 10.51 -4.58
C GLU A 47 11.29 10.83 -3.93
N GLN A 48 11.62 12.11 -3.74
CA GLN A 48 12.83 12.52 -3.06
C GLN A 48 12.84 12.08 -1.57
N ASN A 49 11.73 12.23 -0.84
CA ASN A 49 11.60 11.73 0.53
C ASN A 49 11.77 10.21 0.66
N TRP A 50 11.40 9.44 -0.38
CA TRP A 50 11.61 7.99 -0.40
C TRP A 50 13.05 7.64 -0.70
N LEU A 51 13.68 8.36 -1.63
CA LEU A 51 15.11 8.21 -1.91
C LEU A 51 15.95 8.48 -0.67
N ASP A 52 15.59 9.48 0.12
CA ASP A 52 16.29 9.83 1.37
C ASP A 52 16.16 8.77 2.47
N ARG A 53 15.15 7.88 2.36
CA ARG A 53 14.92 6.77 3.31
C ARG A 53 15.56 5.45 2.88
N LEU A 54 15.97 5.37 1.63
CA LEU A 54 16.61 4.17 1.12
C LEU A 54 17.95 3.98 1.83
N ASP A 55 18.19 2.77 2.34
CA ASP A 55 19.47 2.43 2.94
C ASP A 55 20.60 2.64 1.93
N THR A 56 21.50 3.58 2.22
CA THR A 56 22.62 3.96 1.35
C THR A 56 23.59 2.80 1.07
N ARG A 57 23.50 1.70 1.83
CA ARG A 57 24.27 0.48 1.61
C ARG A 57 23.72 -0.42 0.52
N ILE A 58 22.51 -0.12 0.00
CA ILE A 58 21.90 -0.88 -1.09
C ILE A 58 22.66 -0.60 -2.39
N PRO A 59 23.10 -1.62 -3.14
CA PRO A 59 23.73 -1.43 -4.44
C PRO A 59 22.83 -0.63 -5.40
N SER A 60 23.42 0.30 -6.18
CA SER A 60 22.66 1.23 -7.03
C SER A 60 21.69 0.54 -8.01
N SER A 61 22.06 -0.63 -8.57
CA SER A 61 21.17 -1.40 -9.44
C SER A 61 19.94 -1.95 -8.73
N LEU A 62 20.10 -2.35 -7.47
CA LEU A 62 19.01 -2.85 -6.64
C LEU A 62 18.19 -1.70 -6.06
N ALA A 63 18.82 -0.58 -5.73
CA ALA A 63 18.17 0.64 -5.30
C ALA A 63 17.14 1.13 -6.33
N ALA A 64 17.52 1.19 -7.61
CA ALA A 64 16.62 1.57 -8.70
C ALA A 64 15.40 0.63 -8.81
N TYR A 65 15.62 -0.68 -8.68
CA TYR A 65 14.52 -1.66 -8.70
C TYR A 65 13.56 -1.46 -7.52
N ILE A 66 14.08 -1.23 -6.32
CA ILE A 66 13.26 -0.98 -5.11
C ILE A 66 12.46 0.30 -5.28
N VAL A 67 13.09 1.41 -5.64
CA VAL A 67 12.41 2.71 -5.80
C VAL A 67 11.26 2.65 -6.82
N LEU A 68 11.41 1.86 -7.89
CA LEU A 68 10.39 1.75 -8.93
C LEU A 68 9.25 0.78 -8.61
N ASN A 69 9.46 -0.17 -7.70
CA ASN A 69 8.54 -1.30 -7.55
C ASN A 69 8.13 -1.59 -6.10
N ASP A 70 8.78 -0.99 -5.11
CA ASP A 70 8.48 -1.22 -3.70
C ASP A 70 7.71 -0.04 -3.11
N HIS A 71 6.47 -0.28 -2.69
CA HIS A 71 5.70 0.67 -1.89
C HIS A 71 5.65 0.14 -0.46
N PRO A 72 6.42 0.73 0.48
CA PRO A 72 6.34 0.34 1.89
C PRO A 72 4.93 0.50 2.43
N MET A 73 4.53 -0.32 3.38
CA MET A 73 3.24 -0.22 4.08
C MET A 73 3.06 1.18 4.67
N GLY A 74 1.93 1.82 4.38
CA GLY A 74 1.63 3.18 4.82
C GLY A 74 2.19 4.29 3.93
N SER A 75 2.97 3.94 2.90
CA SER A 75 3.58 4.92 2.00
C SER A 75 2.54 5.84 1.35
N GLN A 76 1.46 5.27 0.88
CA GLN A 76 0.39 6.02 0.21
C GLN A 76 -0.57 6.67 1.21
N ILE A 77 -0.79 6.06 2.38
CA ILE A 77 -1.59 6.67 3.45
C ILE A 77 -0.95 7.98 3.90
N ARG A 78 0.35 7.96 4.15
CA ARG A 78 1.11 9.16 4.50
C ARG A 78 1.01 10.26 3.43
N LEU A 79 1.11 9.86 2.17
CA LEU A 79 1.00 10.78 1.04
C LEU A 79 -0.36 11.47 0.98
N HIS A 80 -1.43 10.73 1.19
CA HIS A 80 -2.79 11.22 1.02
C HIS A 80 -3.40 11.84 2.29
N GLU A 81 -3.01 11.36 3.47
CA GLU A 81 -3.59 11.78 4.75
C GLU A 81 -2.63 12.66 5.58
N GLY A 82 -1.36 12.73 5.17
CA GLY A 82 -0.32 13.44 5.89
C GLY A 82 0.12 12.72 7.16
N THR A 83 1.11 13.31 7.82
CA THR A 83 1.49 12.94 9.19
C THR A 83 1.13 14.10 10.10
N ALA A 84 0.34 13.87 11.14
CA ALA A 84 0.30 14.83 12.23
C ALA A 84 1.76 14.96 12.71
N GLN A 85 2.25 16.19 12.82
CA GLN A 85 3.61 16.44 13.32
C GLN A 85 3.72 15.80 14.70
N MET A 86 4.34 14.60 14.75
CA MET A 86 4.63 13.96 16.03
C MET A 86 5.67 14.83 16.73
N PRO A 87 5.44 15.24 17.97
CA PRO A 87 6.50 15.84 18.78
C PRO A 87 7.69 14.85 18.78
N SER A 88 8.90 15.35 18.75
CA SER A 88 10.15 14.55 18.80
C SER A 88 10.24 13.62 20.04
N ALA A 89 9.39 13.83 21.04
CA ALA A 89 9.10 12.89 22.12
C ALA A 89 7.70 12.28 21.89
N MET A 90 7.56 10.94 21.99
CA MET A 90 6.27 10.27 22.01
C MET A 90 5.34 10.99 22.99
N SER A 91 4.13 11.35 22.54
CA SER A 91 3.16 11.98 23.42
C SER A 91 2.82 11.07 24.62
N ALA A 92 2.42 11.66 25.75
CA ALA A 92 2.07 10.91 26.94
C ALA A 92 0.98 9.86 26.68
N SER A 93 0.07 10.09 25.73
CA SER A 93 -0.97 9.14 25.33
C SER A 93 -0.42 7.95 24.54
N VAL A 94 0.54 8.16 23.64
CA VAL A 94 1.25 7.06 22.94
C VAL A 94 2.13 6.29 23.92
N MET A 95 2.77 6.99 24.87
CA MET A 95 3.54 6.34 25.94
C MET A 95 2.64 5.48 26.83
N ALA A 96 1.45 5.96 27.22
CA ALA A 96 0.49 5.19 28.02
C ALA A 96 -0.06 3.98 27.23
N ALA A 97 -0.38 4.14 25.95
CA ALA A 97 -0.75 3.03 25.08
C ALA A 97 0.38 2.01 24.95
N ALA A 98 1.62 2.47 24.84
CA ALA A 98 2.81 1.60 24.74
C ALA A 98 3.08 0.79 26.02
N THR A 99 2.62 1.24 27.20
CA THR A 99 2.80 0.50 28.46
C THR A 99 1.94 -0.77 28.53
N ALA A 100 0.77 -0.76 27.88
CA ALA A 100 -0.16 -1.90 27.82
C ALA A 100 -0.03 -2.73 26.51
N SER A 101 0.87 -2.35 25.61
CA SER A 101 0.99 -2.88 24.25
C SER A 101 2.38 -3.43 23.98
N VAL A 102 2.49 -4.28 22.98
CA VAL A 102 3.79 -4.79 22.50
C VAL A 102 4.27 -3.93 21.35
N LYS A 103 5.51 -3.45 21.44
CA LYS A 103 6.15 -2.65 20.39
C LYS A 103 6.63 -3.54 19.25
N GLY A 104 6.49 -3.08 18.03
CA GLY A 104 6.98 -3.73 16.84
C GLY A 104 7.23 -2.76 15.70
N MET A 105 7.56 -3.32 14.57
CA MET A 105 7.93 -2.56 13.38
C MET A 105 7.49 -3.28 12.11
N ASP A 106 7.41 -2.56 11.02
CA ASP A 106 7.35 -3.16 9.69
C ASP A 106 8.43 -2.59 8.79
N VAL A 107 8.88 -3.41 7.85
CA VAL A 107 9.99 -3.12 6.94
C VAL A 107 9.71 -3.63 5.54
N SER A 108 10.36 -3.01 4.56
CA SER A 108 10.34 -3.39 3.15
C SER A 108 11.76 -3.47 2.57
N GLY A 109 11.89 -3.50 1.25
CA GLY A 109 13.17 -3.41 0.57
C GLY A 109 13.94 -2.12 0.89
N TYR A 110 13.25 -1.04 1.24
CA TYR A 110 13.87 0.25 1.58
C TYR A 110 14.82 0.19 2.77
N GLN A 111 14.57 -0.67 3.74
CA GLN A 111 15.42 -0.85 4.91
C GLN A 111 16.64 -1.74 4.65
N GLY A 112 16.73 -2.37 3.46
CA GLY A 112 17.86 -3.24 3.14
C GLY A 112 18.09 -4.33 4.19
N ASN A 113 19.35 -4.53 4.56
CA ASN A 113 19.71 -5.44 5.66
C ASN A 113 19.49 -4.78 7.01
N VAL A 114 18.53 -5.28 7.78
CA VAL A 114 18.14 -4.74 9.08
C VAL A 114 19.04 -5.27 10.20
N ALA A 115 19.45 -4.37 11.10
CA ALA A 115 20.20 -4.69 12.32
C ALA A 115 19.23 -5.18 13.42
N TRP A 116 18.77 -6.42 13.31
CA TRP A 116 17.71 -6.99 14.15
C TRP A 116 18.04 -7.02 15.63
N SER A 117 19.29 -7.30 15.99
CA SER A 117 19.73 -7.30 17.41
C SER A 117 19.57 -5.91 18.04
N ALA A 118 19.84 -4.83 17.29
CA ALA A 118 19.65 -3.47 17.77
C ALA A 118 18.15 -3.15 17.93
N ALA A 119 17.31 -3.53 16.95
CA ALA A 119 15.87 -3.32 17.05
C ALA A 119 15.27 -4.08 18.25
N TYR A 120 15.69 -5.32 18.50
CA TYR A 120 15.26 -6.10 19.65
C TYR A 120 15.73 -5.48 20.97
N ALA A 121 16.97 -5.04 21.07
CA ALA A 121 17.52 -4.36 22.24
C ALA A 121 16.77 -3.04 22.54
N ASN A 122 16.34 -2.32 21.51
CA ASN A 122 15.50 -1.12 21.62
C ASN A 122 14.03 -1.42 21.97
N GLY A 123 13.64 -2.67 22.13
CA GLY A 123 12.35 -3.08 22.64
C GLY A 123 11.36 -3.59 21.62
N ALA A 124 11.70 -3.72 20.34
CA ALA A 124 10.85 -4.40 19.37
C ALA A 124 10.68 -5.88 19.73
N ARG A 125 9.45 -6.38 19.64
CA ARG A 125 9.12 -7.79 19.97
C ARG A 125 8.40 -8.50 18.83
N PHE A 126 7.90 -7.75 17.85
CA PHE A 126 7.39 -8.32 16.61
C PHE A 126 7.83 -7.48 15.40
N ALA A 127 7.81 -8.12 14.25
CA ALA A 127 8.07 -7.48 12.98
C ALA A 127 7.15 -8.03 11.89
N TYR A 128 6.73 -7.15 10.99
CA TYR A 128 6.19 -7.57 9.70
C TYR A 128 7.15 -7.19 8.58
N VAL A 129 7.35 -8.10 7.64
CA VAL A 129 8.31 -7.93 6.55
C VAL A 129 7.55 -7.97 5.22
N LYS A 130 7.74 -6.97 4.37
CA LYS A 130 7.18 -7.04 3.01
C LYS A 130 7.71 -8.27 2.30
N ALA A 131 6.81 -9.07 1.77
CA ALA A 131 7.17 -10.20 0.93
C ALA A 131 6.96 -9.86 -0.56
N THR A 132 5.79 -9.29 -0.88
CA THR A 132 5.35 -9.13 -2.26
C THR A 132 4.50 -7.87 -2.48
N GLU A 133 4.40 -7.44 -3.75
CA GLU A 133 3.44 -6.45 -4.22
C GLU A 133 2.83 -6.91 -5.55
N GLY A 134 1.50 -6.84 -5.68
CA GLY A 134 0.79 -7.34 -6.85
C GLY A 134 1.14 -8.81 -7.15
N THR A 135 1.46 -9.12 -8.40
CA THR A 135 1.91 -10.46 -8.83
C THR A 135 3.28 -10.44 -9.53
N SER A 136 4.07 -9.40 -9.31
CA SER A 136 5.34 -9.22 -10.02
C SER A 136 6.52 -8.84 -9.12
N TYR A 137 6.28 -8.15 -8.00
CA TYR A 137 7.35 -7.75 -7.10
C TYR A 137 7.54 -8.74 -5.95
N THR A 138 8.81 -9.02 -5.63
CA THR A 138 9.24 -9.71 -4.41
C THR A 138 10.35 -8.90 -3.74
N ASN A 139 10.29 -8.77 -2.42
CA ASN A 139 11.30 -8.03 -1.67
C ASN A 139 12.66 -8.75 -1.73
N PRO A 140 13.69 -8.13 -2.31
CA PRO A 140 15.01 -8.77 -2.44
C PRO A 140 15.72 -9.01 -1.10
N TYR A 141 15.30 -8.31 -0.03
CA TYR A 141 15.83 -8.47 1.32
C TYR A 141 14.98 -9.36 2.23
N PHE A 142 13.90 -9.96 1.69
CA PHE A 142 12.94 -10.73 2.47
C PHE A 142 13.61 -11.80 3.35
N ALA A 143 14.50 -12.57 2.80
CA ALA A 143 15.16 -13.67 3.53
C ALA A 143 15.97 -13.17 4.74
N GLN A 144 16.77 -12.11 4.58
CA GLN A 144 17.51 -11.50 5.68
C GLN A 144 16.58 -10.90 6.72
N GLN A 145 15.56 -10.18 6.27
CA GLN A 145 14.63 -9.50 7.17
C GLN A 145 13.77 -10.50 7.94
N TYR A 146 13.18 -11.47 7.27
CA TYR A 146 12.26 -12.45 7.87
C TYR A 146 12.95 -13.44 8.79
N ASN A 147 14.11 -13.98 8.37
CA ASN A 147 14.88 -14.90 9.20
C ASN A 147 15.65 -14.17 10.32
N GLY A 148 16.18 -12.99 10.02
CA GLY A 148 16.89 -12.17 11.00
C GLY A 148 16.03 -11.76 12.18
N SER A 149 14.78 -11.36 11.95
CA SER A 149 13.83 -11.05 13.03
C SER A 149 13.51 -12.28 13.90
N TYR A 150 13.32 -13.44 13.27
CA TYR A 150 13.12 -14.69 13.99
C TYR A 150 14.32 -15.09 14.87
N ASN A 151 15.53 -14.97 14.32
CA ASN A 151 16.77 -15.41 14.99
C ASN A 151 17.07 -14.61 16.26
N VAL A 152 16.64 -13.35 16.35
CA VAL A 152 16.77 -12.55 17.58
C VAL A 152 15.61 -12.76 18.57
N GLY A 153 14.64 -13.64 18.24
CA GLY A 153 13.56 -14.00 19.14
C GLY A 153 12.27 -13.20 18.96
N MET A 154 12.12 -12.40 17.91
CA MET A 154 10.86 -11.71 17.60
C MET A 154 9.82 -12.69 17.08
N ILE A 155 8.56 -12.37 17.33
CA ILE A 155 7.42 -12.92 16.57
C ILE A 155 7.35 -12.14 15.27
N ARG A 156 7.31 -12.84 14.12
CA ARG A 156 7.29 -12.17 12.82
C ARG A 156 6.13 -12.62 11.95
N GLY A 157 5.73 -11.75 11.04
CA GLY A 157 4.83 -12.01 9.94
C GLY A 157 5.37 -11.44 8.65
N SER A 158 4.64 -11.65 7.57
CA SER A 158 4.94 -11.02 6.28
C SER A 158 3.72 -10.28 5.77
N TYR A 159 3.93 -9.29 4.89
CA TYR A 159 2.81 -8.58 4.27
C TYR A 159 2.91 -8.52 2.74
N HIS A 160 1.77 -8.31 2.14
CA HIS A 160 1.55 -8.17 0.71
C HIS A 160 0.94 -6.82 0.42
N PHE A 161 1.60 -5.97 -0.35
CA PHE A 161 1.02 -4.74 -0.86
C PHE A 161 0.05 -5.07 -2.00
N ALA A 162 -1.23 -4.77 -1.80
CA ALA A 162 -2.27 -5.15 -2.73
C ALA A 162 -2.39 -4.16 -3.89
N LEU A 163 -2.54 -4.69 -5.10
CA LEU A 163 -2.86 -3.94 -6.32
C LEU A 163 -4.18 -4.46 -6.92
N PRO A 164 -5.35 -4.12 -6.32
CA PRO A 164 -6.64 -4.70 -6.73
C PRO A 164 -7.02 -4.47 -8.20
N GLY A 165 -6.51 -3.41 -8.83
CA GLY A 165 -6.74 -3.13 -10.24
C GLY A 165 -5.95 -4.00 -11.23
N ASN A 166 -4.90 -4.70 -10.75
CA ASN A 166 -3.96 -5.37 -11.65
C ASN A 166 -4.28 -6.86 -11.83
N SER A 167 -4.82 -7.51 -10.80
CA SER A 167 -5.16 -8.93 -10.85
C SER A 167 -6.16 -9.30 -9.75
N SER A 168 -6.74 -10.50 -9.83
CA SER A 168 -7.71 -10.96 -8.84
C SER A 168 -7.11 -11.14 -7.45
N GLY A 169 -7.93 -10.98 -6.40
CA GLY A 169 -7.50 -11.20 -5.02
C GLY A 169 -6.96 -12.61 -4.80
N SER A 170 -7.55 -13.61 -5.42
CA SER A 170 -7.06 -15.01 -5.32
C SER A 170 -5.67 -15.18 -5.94
N ALA A 171 -5.40 -14.55 -7.09
CA ALA A 171 -4.09 -14.62 -7.74
C ALA A 171 -3.01 -13.94 -6.90
N GLN A 172 -3.32 -12.78 -6.30
CA GLN A 172 -2.38 -12.09 -5.41
C GLN A 172 -2.16 -12.86 -4.09
N ALA A 173 -3.19 -13.49 -3.53
CA ALA A 173 -3.03 -14.37 -2.36
C ALA A 173 -2.13 -15.58 -2.67
N ASP A 174 -2.28 -16.19 -3.84
CA ASP A 174 -1.42 -17.30 -4.28
C ASP A 174 0.03 -16.84 -4.47
N TRP A 175 0.22 -15.68 -5.11
CA TRP A 175 1.55 -15.09 -5.27
C TRP A 175 2.21 -14.82 -3.91
N PHE A 176 1.48 -14.19 -3.00
CA PHE A 176 1.95 -13.91 -1.65
C PHE A 176 2.39 -15.17 -0.91
N VAL A 177 1.53 -16.19 -0.85
CA VAL A 177 1.84 -17.45 -0.16
C VAL A 177 3.04 -18.16 -0.77
N ASN A 178 3.19 -18.14 -2.09
CA ASN A 178 4.32 -18.75 -2.78
C ASN A 178 5.65 -18.02 -2.56
N HIS A 179 5.62 -16.75 -2.12
CA HIS A 179 6.80 -15.89 -1.99
C HIS A 179 6.97 -15.35 -0.55
N GLY A 180 6.60 -16.12 0.47
CA GLY A 180 6.88 -15.78 1.86
C GLY A 180 5.66 -15.47 2.72
N GLY A 181 4.45 -15.49 2.15
CA GLY A 181 3.19 -15.25 2.87
C GLY A 181 2.66 -16.45 3.67
N GLY A 182 3.41 -17.54 3.78
CA GLY A 182 2.99 -18.73 4.51
C GLY A 182 2.83 -18.49 6.02
N TRP A 183 2.05 -19.36 6.66
CA TRP A 183 1.87 -19.37 8.10
C TRP A 183 2.16 -20.74 8.69
N SER A 184 2.69 -20.78 9.92
CA SER A 184 2.90 -22.01 10.70
C SER A 184 2.51 -21.76 12.16
N ALA A 185 1.95 -22.79 12.82
CA ALA A 185 1.51 -22.74 14.21
C ALA A 185 2.70 -22.89 15.20
N ASP A 186 3.82 -22.23 14.93
CA ASP A 186 5.05 -22.31 15.70
C ASP A 186 5.10 -21.34 16.92
N GLY A 187 4.07 -20.53 17.07
CA GLY A 187 3.98 -19.48 18.10
C GLY A 187 4.91 -18.29 17.86
N LYS A 188 5.56 -18.24 16.70
CA LYS A 188 6.46 -17.16 16.26
C LYS A 188 6.12 -16.63 14.87
N THR A 189 5.15 -17.22 14.18
CA THR A 189 4.70 -16.79 12.87
C THR A 189 3.30 -16.19 12.96
N LEU A 190 3.18 -14.89 12.73
CA LEU A 190 1.90 -14.19 12.65
C LEU A 190 1.19 -14.55 11.33
N PRO A 191 -0.16 -14.52 11.29
CA PRO A 191 -0.87 -14.53 10.01
C PRO A 191 -0.32 -13.45 9.09
N GLY A 192 -0.19 -13.72 7.80
CA GLY A 192 0.20 -12.71 6.85
C GLY A 192 -0.78 -11.54 6.82
N ALA A 193 -0.34 -10.38 6.41
CA ALA A 193 -1.17 -9.20 6.27
C ALA A 193 -1.38 -8.84 4.80
N VAL A 194 -2.60 -8.42 4.45
CA VAL A 194 -2.90 -7.73 3.20
C VAL A 194 -2.94 -6.23 3.46
N ASP A 195 -2.13 -5.51 2.74
CA ASP A 195 -1.98 -4.07 2.81
C ASP A 195 -2.88 -3.41 1.76
N LEU A 196 -3.90 -2.70 2.23
CA LEU A 196 -4.95 -2.08 1.44
C LEU A 196 -4.91 -0.56 1.65
N GLU A 197 -4.29 0.14 0.73
CA GLU A 197 -4.11 1.58 0.78
C GLU A 197 -4.27 2.24 -0.59
N TYR A 198 -4.06 3.56 -0.67
CA TYR A 198 -4.20 4.35 -1.89
C TYR A 198 -3.34 3.77 -3.02
N ASN A 199 -3.87 3.83 -4.24
CA ASN A 199 -3.18 3.32 -5.42
C ASN A 199 -1.98 4.22 -5.79
N PRO A 200 -0.75 3.71 -5.77
CA PRO A 200 0.42 4.49 -6.15
C PRO A 200 0.50 4.80 -7.65
N TYR A 201 -0.27 4.08 -8.47
CA TYR A 201 -0.18 4.14 -9.93
C TYR A 201 -1.38 4.82 -10.59
N GLY A 202 -2.35 5.34 -9.83
CA GLY A 202 -3.52 5.96 -10.45
C GLY A 202 -4.67 6.23 -9.51
N ALA A 203 -5.91 5.99 -9.97
CA ALA A 203 -7.12 6.29 -9.21
C ALA A 203 -7.10 5.62 -7.82
N THR A 204 -7.41 6.38 -6.79
CA THR A 204 -7.35 6.02 -5.36
C THR A 204 -7.84 4.61 -5.03
N CYS A 205 -8.97 4.20 -5.60
CA CYS A 205 -9.59 2.89 -5.36
C CYS A 205 -9.33 1.91 -6.51
N TYR A 206 -8.24 2.06 -7.27
CA TYR A 206 -7.85 1.17 -8.37
C TYR A 206 -8.90 1.04 -9.48
N GLY A 207 -9.75 2.05 -9.66
CA GLY A 207 -10.87 2.03 -10.62
C GLY A 207 -12.04 1.13 -10.19
N LEU A 208 -12.03 0.58 -8.98
CA LEU A 208 -13.06 -0.32 -8.48
C LEU A 208 -14.17 0.43 -7.73
N SER A 209 -15.41 -0.06 -7.86
CA SER A 209 -16.49 0.32 -6.97
C SER A 209 -16.27 -0.26 -5.56
N LYS A 210 -16.95 0.28 -4.56
CA LYS A 210 -16.89 -0.24 -3.17
C LYS A 210 -17.24 -1.73 -3.10
N SER A 211 -18.27 -2.16 -3.83
CA SER A 211 -18.68 -3.57 -3.87
C SER A 211 -17.65 -4.45 -4.59
N SER A 212 -17.04 -3.98 -5.66
CA SER A 212 -15.98 -4.71 -6.37
C SER A 212 -14.72 -4.83 -5.52
N MET A 213 -14.35 -3.76 -4.78
CA MET A 213 -13.24 -3.80 -3.84
C MET A 213 -13.49 -4.79 -2.70
N ALA A 214 -14.70 -4.78 -2.11
CA ALA A 214 -15.08 -5.76 -1.09
C ALA A 214 -15.04 -7.20 -1.64
N ALA A 215 -15.51 -7.44 -2.86
CA ALA A 215 -15.42 -8.74 -3.50
C ALA A 215 -13.95 -9.18 -3.71
N TRP A 216 -13.07 -8.25 -4.09
CA TRP A 216 -11.64 -8.51 -4.24
C TRP A 216 -10.99 -8.89 -2.89
N ILE A 217 -11.26 -8.14 -1.82
CA ILE A 217 -10.75 -8.42 -0.47
C ILE A 217 -11.24 -9.79 0.02
N THR A 218 -12.51 -10.11 -0.23
CA THR A 218 -13.09 -11.41 0.11
C THR A 218 -12.38 -12.55 -0.62
N ALA A 219 -12.13 -12.38 -1.92
CA ALA A 219 -11.43 -13.38 -2.73
C ALA A 219 -10.00 -13.62 -2.24
N PHE A 220 -9.25 -12.53 -1.92
CA PHE A 220 -7.92 -12.62 -1.34
C PHE A 220 -7.94 -13.36 0.01
N SER A 221 -8.80 -12.91 0.93
CA SER A 221 -8.86 -13.43 2.30
C SER A 221 -9.25 -14.91 2.34
N ASN A 222 -10.23 -15.31 1.55
CA ASN A 222 -10.66 -16.70 1.45
C ASN A 222 -9.57 -17.59 0.80
N ARG A 223 -8.91 -17.09 -0.24
CA ARG A 223 -7.81 -17.83 -0.88
C ARG A 223 -6.63 -17.98 0.06
N TYR A 224 -6.24 -16.93 0.76
CA TYR A 224 -5.18 -16.96 1.76
C TYR A 224 -5.51 -17.99 2.86
N ARG A 225 -6.75 -17.95 3.39
CA ARG A 225 -7.20 -18.94 4.39
C ARG A 225 -7.15 -20.38 3.85
N THR A 226 -7.59 -20.61 2.63
CA THR A 226 -7.53 -21.94 2.00
C THR A 226 -6.09 -22.47 1.95
N ARG A 227 -5.13 -21.59 1.70
CA ARG A 227 -3.71 -21.95 1.56
C ARG A 227 -3.00 -22.11 2.89
N THR A 228 -3.37 -21.37 3.92
CA THR A 228 -2.63 -21.25 5.18
C THR A 228 -3.40 -21.75 6.40
N GLY A 229 -4.69 -21.93 6.30
CA GLY A 229 -5.59 -22.20 7.44
C GLY A 229 -5.98 -20.94 8.23
N ARG A 230 -5.43 -19.76 7.91
CA ARG A 230 -5.65 -18.50 8.64
C ARG A 230 -6.20 -17.42 7.73
N TYR A 231 -7.10 -16.58 8.26
CA TYR A 231 -7.40 -15.32 7.61
C TYR A 231 -6.24 -14.34 7.76
N PRO A 232 -5.96 -13.49 6.76
CA PRO A 232 -4.92 -12.49 6.86
C PRO A 232 -5.33 -11.38 7.84
N ALA A 233 -4.37 -10.70 8.45
CA ALA A 233 -4.62 -9.38 8.97
C ALA A 233 -4.92 -8.41 7.83
N ILE A 234 -5.81 -7.45 8.07
CA ILE A 234 -6.11 -6.38 7.11
C ILE A 234 -5.48 -5.09 7.62
N TYR A 235 -4.50 -4.58 6.87
CA TYR A 235 -3.93 -3.26 7.07
C TYR A 235 -4.63 -2.25 6.18
N THR A 236 -5.00 -1.11 6.74
CA THR A 236 -5.65 0.00 6.04
C THR A 236 -5.72 1.26 6.91
N SER A 237 -6.10 2.40 6.32
CA SER A 237 -6.57 3.58 7.05
C SER A 237 -8.10 3.68 7.06
N THR A 238 -8.63 4.39 8.04
CA THR A 238 -10.09 4.65 8.12
C THR A 238 -10.58 5.48 6.93
N SER A 239 -9.78 6.43 6.45
CA SER A 239 -10.14 7.28 5.32
C SER A 239 -10.21 6.49 4.03
N TRP A 240 -9.17 5.71 3.72
CA TRP A 240 -9.17 4.86 2.52
C TRP A 240 -10.31 3.83 2.57
N TRP A 241 -10.50 3.17 3.71
CA TRP A 241 -11.59 2.20 3.87
C TRP A 241 -12.96 2.81 3.60
N THR A 242 -13.22 3.99 4.17
CA THR A 242 -14.49 4.70 3.98
C THR A 242 -14.73 5.06 2.51
N GLN A 243 -13.67 5.47 1.81
CA GLN A 243 -13.73 5.85 0.41
C GLN A 243 -13.88 4.65 -0.52
N CYS A 244 -13.11 3.58 -0.31
CA CYS A 244 -12.94 2.49 -1.27
C CYS A 244 -13.73 1.22 -0.94
N VAL A 245 -14.12 1.02 0.32
CA VAL A 245 -14.91 -0.14 0.77
C VAL A 245 -16.25 0.30 1.39
N GLY A 246 -16.22 1.31 2.25
CA GLY A 246 -17.39 1.78 2.99
C GLY A 246 -17.99 0.66 3.85
N THR A 247 -19.29 0.41 3.66
CA THR A 247 -20.05 -0.66 4.33
C THR A 247 -20.24 -1.90 3.46
N SER A 248 -19.59 -1.98 2.29
CA SER A 248 -19.78 -3.09 1.33
C SER A 248 -19.10 -4.40 1.77
N GLY A 249 -18.22 -4.37 2.78
CA GLY A 249 -17.56 -5.56 3.32
C GLY A 249 -17.42 -5.49 4.84
N ASN A 250 -17.63 -6.63 5.50
CA ASN A 250 -17.40 -6.79 6.93
C ASN A 250 -16.45 -7.97 7.16
N TYR A 251 -15.28 -7.68 7.72
CA TYR A 251 -14.23 -8.67 7.98
C TYR A 251 -13.85 -8.75 9.46
N SER A 252 -14.59 -8.03 10.33
CA SER A 252 -14.25 -7.89 11.76
C SER A 252 -14.30 -9.22 12.54
N ALA A 253 -15.10 -10.19 12.08
CA ALA A 253 -15.19 -11.51 12.70
C ALA A 253 -14.06 -12.47 12.27
N THR A 254 -13.33 -12.16 11.21
CA THR A 254 -12.35 -13.07 10.60
C THR A 254 -10.93 -12.56 10.58
N SER A 255 -10.76 -11.27 10.34
CA SER A 255 -9.46 -10.66 10.07
C SER A 255 -9.06 -9.67 11.17
N PRO A 256 -7.89 -9.83 11.79
CA PRO A 256 -7.32 -8.82 12.67
C PRO A 256 -7.18 -7.48 11.92
N LEU A 257 -7.62 -6.38 12.55
CA LEU A 257 -7.41 -5.05 12.00
C LEU A 257 -6.03 -4.53 12.35
N TRP A 258 -5.30 -4.09 11.35
CA TRP A 258 -4.11 -3.28 11.51
C TRP A 258 -4.39 -1.88 10.93
N VAL A 259 -4.62 -0.93 11.81
CA VAL A 259 -4.99 0.43 11.40
C VAL A 259 -3.75 1.31 11.32
N ALA A 260 -3.64 2.04 10.21
CA ALA A 260 -2.66 3.11 10.05
C ALA A 260 -3.28 4.44 10.47
N ARG A 261 -2.60 5.13 11.37
CA ARG A 261 -2.88 6.52 11.71
C ARG A 261 -1.66 7.13 12.36
N TYR A 262 -1.01 8.04 11.67
CA TYR A 262 0.15 8.78 12.16
C TYR A 262 -0.31 9.91 13.09
N SER A 263 -0.56 9.56 14.33
CA SER A 263 -1.17 10.45 15.31
C SER A 263 -0.87 9.96 16.74
N THR A 264 -1.29 10.74 17.73
CA THR A 264 -1.18 10.39 19.15
C THR A 264 -2.29 9.49 19.65
N ALA A 265 -3.27 9.15 18.80
CA ALA A 265 -4.38 8.26 19.14
C ALA A 265 -4.88 7.54 17.90
N VAL A 266 -5.34 6.29 18.06
CA VAL A 266 -5.85 5.46 16.97
C VAL A 266 -7.10 6.03 16.29
N GLY A 267 -7.93 6.79 17.02
CA GLY A 267 -9.13 7.44 16.50
C GLY A 267 -10.22 6.46 16.07
N THR A 268 -11.08 6.93 15.15
CA THR A 268 -12.17 6.12 14.61
C THR A 268 -11.64 4.98 13.78
N LEU A 269 -12.17 3.77 13.97
CA LEU A 269 -11.80 2.58 13.23
C LEU A 269 -12.61 2.43 11.93
N PRO A 270 -12.12 1.68 10.95
CA PRO A 270 -12.87 1.29 9.77
C PRO A 270 -14.17 0.54 10.13
N TYR A 271 -15.15 0.60 9.21
CA TYR A 271 -16.47 -0.01 9.40
C TYR A 271 -16.39 -1.45 9.94
N ALA A 272 -17.26 -1.73 10.90
CA ALA A 272 -17.50 -2.99 11.59
C ALA A 272 -16.43 -3.41 12.63
N TRP A 273 -15.22 -2.91 12.63
CA TRP A 273 -14.27 -3.19 13.70
C TRP A 273 -14.57 -2.32 14.93
N THR A 274 -14.64 -2.96 16.10
CA THR A 274 -14.81 -2.31 17.41
C THR A 274 -13.49 -2.16 18.18
N PHE A 275 -12.44 -2.85 17.71
CA PHE A 275 -11.08 -2.75 18.25
C PHE A 275 -10.07 -3.00 17.12
N HIS A 276 -8.86 -2.47 17.29
CA HIS A 276 -7.71 -2.77 16.43
C HIS A 276 -6.84 -3.85 17.07
N THR A 277 -6.17 -4.63 16.25
CA THR A 277 -5.15 -5.60 16.69
C THR A 277 -3.76 -4.98 16.65
N PHE A 278 -3.45 -4.24 15.58
CA PHE A 278 -2.21 -3.49 15.42
C PHE A 278 -2.53 -2.04 15.05
N TRP A 279 -1.64 -1.16 15.47
CA TRP A 279 -1.68 0.26 15.12
C TRP A 279 -0.29 0.70 14.64
N GLN A 280 -0.21 1.11 13.38
CA GLN A 280 0.95 1.82 12.84
C GLN A 280 0.78 3.30 13.16
N PHE A 281 1.57 3.81 14.09
CA PHE A 281 1.39 5.15 14.65
C PHE A 281 2.40 6.18 14.15
N ALA A 282 3.51 5.73 13.57
CA ALA A 282 4.54 6.60 13.01
C ALA A 282 5.30 5.85 11.89
N ASP A 283 5.77 6.62 10.93
CA ASP A 283 6.53 6.17 9.76
C ASP A 283 8.06 6.24 9.96
N SER A 284 8.48 6.60 11.14
CA SER A 284 9.89 6.68 11.55
C SER A 284 9.98 6.68 13.07
N GLY A 285 11.14 6.33 13.61
CA GLY A 285 11.34 6.30 15.06
C GLY A 285 12.57 5.52 15.49
N VAL A 286 12.45 4.85 16.63
CA VAL A 286 13.57 4.11 17.25
C VAL A 286 13.90 2.81 16.51
N PHE A 287 12.96 2.26 15.74
CA PHE A 287 13.17 1.07 14.95
C PHE A 287 13.40 1.42 13.48
N PRO A 288 14.14 0.61 12.72
CA PRO A 288 14.13 0.70 11.26
C PRO A 288 12.71 0.50 10.70
N GLY A 289 12.31 1.32 9.71
CA GLY A 289 10.96 1.28 9.16
C GLY A 289 9.90 1.89 10.09
N ASP A 290 8.66 1.45 9.93
CA ASP A 290 7.50 2.07 10.58
C ASP A 290 7.27 1.50 11.98
N GLN A 291 6.66 2.32 12.84
CA GLN A 291 6.52 2.04 14.27
C GLN A 291 5.13 1.52 14.57
N ASN A 292 5.05 0.38 15.26
CA ASN A 292 3.80 -0.32 15.49
C ASN A 292 3.57 -0.68 16.96
N LEU A 293 2.30 -0.73 17.35
CA LEU A 293 1.85 -1.27 18.63
C LEU A 293 0.86 -2.43 18.39
N PHE A 294 1.10 -3.56 19.04
CA PHE A 294 0.10 -4.61 19.18
C PHE A 294 -0.77 -4.30 20.40
N ASN A 295 -2.09 -4.30 20.23
CA ASN A 295 -3.07 -3.96 21.26
C ASN A 295 -3.27 -5.13 22.23
N GLY A 296 -2.38 -5.28 23.19
CA GLY A 296 -2.45 -6.30 24.22
C GLY A 296 -1.09 -6.80 24.72
N ALA A 297 -1.14 -7.70 25.68
CA ALA A 297 0.05 -8.31 26.27
C ALA A 297 0.77 -9.24 25.27
N TYR A 298 2.06 -9.46 25.50
CA TYR A 298 2.90 -10.33 24.67
C TYR A 298 2.35 -11.76 24.55
N THR A 299 1.74 -12.29 25.62
CA THR A 299 1.08 -13.61 25.60
C THR A 299 -0.09 -13.69 24.61
N ARG A 300 -0.82 -12.57 24.39
CA ARG A 300 -1.87 -12.49 23.36
C ARG A 300 -1.28 -12.45 21.94
N LEU A 301 -0.15 -11.75 21.75
CA LEU A 301 0.57 -11.79 20.50
C LEU A 301 1.06 -13.21 20.17
N GLN A 302 1.59 -13.91 21.17
CA GLN A 302 1.96 -15.33 21.03
C GLN A 302 0.74 -16.22 20.71
N ALA A 303 -0.41 -15.97 21.32
CA ALA A 303 -1.64 -16.69 21.01
C ALA A 303 -2.09 -16.46 19.56
N LEU A 304 -2.01 -15.21 19.07
CA LEU A 304 -2.29 -14.90 17.66
C LEU A 304 -1.35 -15.65 16.71
N ALA A 305 -0.09 -15.83 17.08
CA ALA A 305 0.89 -16.56 16.29
C ALA A 305 0.70 -18.10 16.35
N LYS A 306 0.04 -18.61 17.37
CA LYS A 306 -0.27 -20.05 17.50
C LYS A 306 -1.51 -20.48 16.70
N GLY A 307 -2.46 -19.59 16.47
CA GLY A 307 -3.69 -19.88 15.75
C GLY A 307 -4.95 -19.88 16.58
#